data_b3c50807e873bbcd29969de2c0f0e89c
#
_entry.id   b3c50807e873bbcd29969de2c0f0e89c
#
_cell.length_a   1.000
_cell.length_b   1.000
_cell.length_c   1.000
_cell.angle_alpha   90.00
_cell.angle_beta   90.00
_cell.angle_gamma   90.00
#
_symmetry.space_group_name_H-M   'P 1'
#
loop_
_entity.id
_entity.type
_entity.pdbx_description
1 polymer ?
#
loop_
_entity_poly.entity_id
_entity_poly.type
_entity_poly.pdbx_seq_one_letter_code
_entity_poly.pdbx_strand_id
1 'polypeptide(L)'
;MLSFGNDYSYGACPEILDRLARTNDTAFPGYGSDAACEDAKRRIREACETPDADVWFLVGGTQTNQAVIDTMLAPYEGVVTVDSGHPNVHEAGAIESTGHKVITLPHHAGKLDAAELDDYCATFYADDNHEHMVFPGLVYISHPTEYGTIYGKAELEVIAETAHRHGMPLFVDGARLGYGLTAAGTDVTVDARDLGIGIDLGVGLEQLARHLAQKVECRTQVVDLGSIGSGHGMLLSGECPTAVCRRAG
;
A
#
# COMPACT_ATOMS: atom_id res chain seq x y z
N MET A 1 -14.00 -3.16 28.52
CA MET A 1 -13.55 -1.77 28.21
C MET A 1 -12.98 -1.81 26.80
N LEU A 2 -13.48 -0.98 25.88
CA LEU A 2 -12.89 -0.86 24.55
C LEU A 2 -11.56 -0.11 24.67
N SER A 3 -10.50 -0.66 24.07
CA SER A 3 -9.20 0.00 23.99
C SER A 3 -9.14 0.84 22.72
N PHE A 4 -8.72 2.10 22.86
CA PHE A 4 -8.45 3.02 21.74
C PHE A 4 -6.95 3.33 21.60
N GLY A 5 -6.08 2.49 22.18
CA GLY A 5 -4.64 2.68 22.12
C GLY A 5 -4.07 2.42 20.72
N ASN A 6 -4.55 1.37 20.06
CA ASN A 6 -4.26 1.03 18.66
C ASN A 6 -5.25 -0.04 18.16
N ASP A 7 -5.22 -0.35 16.88
CA ASP A 7 -6.10 -1.32 16.20
C ASP A 7 -5.43 -2.67 15.90
N TYR A 8 -4.19 -2.88 16.36
CA TYR A 8 -3.38 -4.08 16.08
C TYR A 8 -2.95 -4.87 17.33
N SER A 9 -3.54 -4.61 18.51
CA SER A 9 -3.18 -5.30 19.77
C SER A 9 -3.90 -6.63 20.01
N TYR A 10 -4.85 -6.99 19.16
CA TYR A 10 -5.60 -8.25 19.29
C TYR A 10 -4.93 -9.35 18.44
N GLY A 11 -5.10 -10.60 18.87
CA GLY A 11 -4.64 -11.76 18.11
C GLY A 11 -5.49 -12.04 16.87
N ALA A 12 -5.10 -13.07 16.12
CA ALA A 12 -5.82 -13.51 14.94
C ALA A 12 -7.21 -14.08 15.29
N CYS A 13 -8.13 -14.06 14.33
CA CYS A 13 -9.45 -14.66 14.52
C CYS A 13 -9.36 -16.18 14.71
N PRO A 14 -10.39 -16.81 15.31
CA PRO A 14 -10.37 -18.26 15.59
C PRO A 14 -10.10 -19.12 14.36
N GLU A 15 -10.63 -18.73 13.19
CA GLU A 15 -10.48 -19.47 11.94
C GLU A 15 -9.01 -19.53 11.48
N ILE A 16 -8.26 -18.43 11.66
CA ILE A 16 -6.81 -18.39 11.36
C ILE A 16 -6.06 -19.27 12.34
N LEU A 17 -6.37 -19.17 13.65
CA LEU A 17 -5.73 -20.00 14.67
C LEU A 17 -5.98 -21.49 14.44
N ASP A 18 -7.20 -21.86 14.09
CA ASP A 18 -7.57 -23.24 13.73
C ASP A 18 -6.81 -23.73 12.50
N ARG A 19 -6.61 -22.87 11.52
CA ARG A 19 -5.84 -23.23 10.33
C ARG A 19 -4.37 -23.42 10.64
N LEU A 20 -3.77 -22.50 11.39
CA LEU A 20 -2.39 -22.64 11.87
C LEU A 20 -2.19 -23.95 12.63
N ALA A 21 -3.11 -24.29 13.54
CA ALA A 21 -3.05 -25.55 14.28
C ALA A 21 -3.09 -26.78 13.36
N ARG A 22 -3.97 -26.77 12.33
CA ARG A 22 -4.08 -27.90 11.38
C ARG A 22 -2.89 -28.05 10.45
N THR A 23 -2.18 -26.98 10.15
CA THR A 23 -1.04 -26.99 9.23
C THR A 23 0.31 -27.01 9.93
N ASN A 24 0.32 -27.00 11.27
CA ASN A 24 1.54 -26.87 12.07
C ASN A 24 2.60 -27.95 11.77
N ASP A 25 2.15 -29.17 11.46
CA ASP A 25 3.04 -30.31 11.15
C ASP A 25 3.33 -30.47 9.63
N THR A 26 2.89 -29.52 8.83
CA THR A 26 3.11 -29.53 7.38
C THR A 26 4.37 -28.74 7.03
N ALA A 27 5.30 -29.39 6.34
CA ALA A 27 6.48 -28.69 5.80
C ALA A 27 6.09 -27.99 4.50
N PHE A 28 6.18 -26.67 4.48
CA PHE A 28 5.97 -25.85 3.28
C PHE A 28 7.32 -25.39 2.69
N PRO A 29 7.44 -25.29 1.35
CA PRO A 29 8.54 -24.55 0.72
C PRO A 29 8.57 -23.11 1.25
N GLY A 30 9.77 -22.53 1.36
CA GLY A 30 9.95 -21.15 1.82
C GLY A 30 9.69 -20.12 0.73
N TYR A 31 9.85 -18.85 1.12
CA TYR A 31 9.89 -17.69 0.20
C TYR A 31 8.58 -17.42 -0.56
N GLY A 32 7.43 -17.81 0.00
CA GLY A 32 6.12 -17.58 -0.61
C GLY A 32 5.86 -18.34 -1.91
N SER A 33 6.60 -19.46 -2.13
CA SER A 33 6.47 -20.31 -3.31
C SER A 33 5.66 -21.60 -3.07
N ASP A 34 5.06 -21.73 -1.91
CA ASP A 34 4.21 -22.86 -1.56
C ASP A 34 2.79 -22.74 -2.14
N ALA A 35 2.09 -23.86 -2.18
CA ALA A 35 0.74 -23.91 -2.74
C ALA A 35 -0.30 -23.05 -1.99
N ALA A 36 -0.10 -22.81 -0.68
CA ALA A 36 -1.00 -21.95 0.08
C ALA A 36 -0.79 -20.48 -0.30
N CYS A 37 0.46 -20.04 -0.46
CA CYS A 37 0.79 -18.71 -0.96
C CYS A 37 0.25 -18.48 -2.38
N GLU A 38 0.40 -19.44 -3.29
CA GLU A 38 -0.11 -19.32 -4.65
C GLU A 38 -1.66 -19.27 -4.70
N ASP A 39 -2.34 -20.07 -3.87
CA ASP A 39 -3.80 -19.98 -3.75
C ASP A 39 -4.25 -18.64 -3.16
N ALA A 40 -3.52 -18.11 -2.17
CA ALA A 40 -3.79 -16.80 -1.61
C ALA A 40 -3.60 -15.68 -2.66
N LYS A 41 -2.51 -15.68 -3.41
CA LYS A 41 -2.26 -14.72 -4.50
C LYS A 41 -3.38 -14.75 -5.54
N ARG A 42 -3.81 -15.94 -5.97
CA ARG A 42 -4.92 -16.10 -6.91
C ARG A 42 -6.21 -15.47 -6.37
N ARG A 43 -6.58 -15.78 -5.11
CA ARG A 43 -7.80 -15.22 -4.47
C ARG A 43 -7.76 -13.71 -4.33
N ILE A 44 -6.58 -13.15 -4.05
CA ILE A 44 -6.39 -11.71 -3.95
C ILE A 44 -6.61 -11.06 -5.32
N ARG A 45 -5.99 -11.60 -6.37
CA ARG A 45 -6.21 -11.11 -7.74
C ARG A 45 -7.66 -11.17 -8.15
N GLU A 46 -8.37 -12.26 -7.84
CA GLU A 46 -9.80 -12.40 -8.10
C GLU A 46 -10.62 -11.37 -7.32
N ALA A 47 -10.33 -11.20 -6.03
CA ALA A 47 -11.06 -10.28 -5.16
C ALA A 47 -10.84 -8.80 -5.55
N CYS A 48 -9.66 -8.46 -6.05
CA CYS A 48 -9.31 -7.13 -6.53
C CYS A 48 -9.61 -6.92 -8.02
N GLU A 49 -10.15 -7.92 -8.70
CA GLU A 49 -10.41 -7.89 -10.16
C GLU A 49 -9.16 -7.53 -11.00
N THR A 50 -7.97 -7.89 -10.50
CA THR A 50 -6.67 -7.59 -11.10
C THR A 50 -5.91 -8.89 -11.42
N PRO A 51 -6.31 -9.66 -12.45
CA PRO A 51 -5.75 -10.99 -12.72
C PRO A 51 -4.24 -10.99 -13.00
N ASP A 52 -3.72 -9.88 -13.49
CA ASP A 52 -2.32 -9.73 -13.91
C ASP A 52 -1.45 -9.03 -12.85
N ALA A 53 -2.00 -8.71 -11.67
CA ALA A 53 -1.24 -8.05 -10.62
C ALA A 53 -0.22 -9.00 -9.98
N ASP A 54 0.96 -8.49 -9.70
CA ASP A 54 1.94 -9.15 -8.86
C ASP A 54 1.54 -9.01 -7.38
N VAL A 55 1.61 -10.12 -6.65
CA VAL A 55 1.27 -10.17 -5.23
C VAL A 55 2.44 -10.71 -4.44
N TRP A 56 2.90 -9.94 -3.47
CA TRP A 56 4.04 -10.27 -2.61
C TRP A 56 3.63 -10.28 -1.14
N PHE A 57 4.15 -11.25 -0.37
CA PHE A 57 3.95 -11.32 1.08
C PHE A 57 5.22 -10.87 1.78
N LEU A 58 5.12 -9.81 2.58
CA LEU A 58 6.21 -9.18 3.32
C LEU A 58 5.93 -9.22 4.82
N VAL A 59 6.94 -8.99 5.65
CA VAL A 59 6.86 -9.24 7.11
C VAL A 59 6.09 -8.14 7.85
N GLY A 60 5.93 -6.95 7.26
CA GLY A 60 5.24 -5.84 7.90
C GLY A 60 5.22 -4.59 7.04
N GLY A 61 4.33 -3.63 7.37
CA GLY A 61 4.15 -2.41 6.60
C GLY A 61 5.43 -1.60 6.42
N THR A 62 6.22 -1.40 7.48
CA THR A 62 7.51 -0.70 7.38
C THR A 62 8.47 -1.39 6.42
N GLN A 63 8.55 -2.73 6.44
CA GLN A 63 9.38 -3.45 5.47
C GLN A 63 8.82 -3.33 4.04
N THR A 64 7.50 -3.34 3.91
CA THR A 64 6.84 -3.12 2.62
C THR A 64 7.19 -1.74 2.06
N ASN A 65 7.05 -0.70 2.88
CA ASN A 65 7.39 0.66 2.48
C ASN A 65 8.87 0.82 2.10
N GLN A 66 9.78 0.23 2.88
CA GLN A 66 11.20 0.20 2.53
C GLN A 66 11.44 -0.49 1.18
N ALA A 67 10.89 -1.70 1.00
CA ALA A 67 11.12 -2.49 -0.22
C ALA A 67 10.57 -1.79 -1.47
N VAL A 68 9.36 -1.22 -1.38
CA VAL A 68 8.73 -0.49 -2.49
C VAL A 68 9.51 0.76 -2.83
N ILE A 69 9.77 1.61 -1.85
CA ILE A 69 10.41 2.91 -2.06
C ILE A 69 11.84 2.72 -2.59
N ASP A 70 12.63 1.83 -1.98
CA ASP A 70 14.00 1.53 -2.42
C ASP A 70 14.06 0.93 -3.84
N THR A 71 13.08 0.08 -4.17
CA THR A 71 13.05 -0.57 -5.49
C THR A 71 12.59 0.38 -6.61
N MET A 72 11.69 1.31 -6.29
CA MET A 72 11.07 2.18 -7.28
C MET A 72 11.84 3.48 -7.54
N LEU A 73 12.70 3.89 -6.62
CA LEU A 73 13.46 5.13 -6.70
C LEU A 73 14.88 4.93 -7.22
N ALA A 74 15.35 5.86 -8.05
CA ALA A 74 16.77 6.00 -8.34
C ALA A 74 17.51 6.62 -7.13
N PRO A 75 18.82 6.38 -6.93
CA PRO A 75 19.57 6.84 -5.75
C PRO A 75 19.52 8.35 -5.45
N TYR A 76 19.16 9.16 -6.43
CA TYR A 76 19.03 10.61 -6.31
C TYR A 76 17.57 11.08 -6.14
N GLU A 77 16.64 10.14 -6.06
CA GLU A 77 15.21 10.42 -5.90
C GLU A 77 14.73 10.23 -4.47
N GLY A 78 13.65 10.92 -4.12
CA GLY A 78 12.97 10.82 -2.85
C GLY A 78 11.47 10.57 -3.00
N VAL A 79 10.86 10.09 -1.93
CA VAL A 79 9.42 9.86 -1.87
C VAL A 79 8.71 11.13 -1.39
N VAL A 80 7.71 11.57 -2.14
CA VAL A 80 6.85 12.70 -1.77
C VAL A 80 5.66 12.18 -0.96
N THR A 81 5.45 12.72 0.22
CA THR A 81 4.30 12.42 1.08
C THR A 81 3.87 13.67 1.85
N VAL A 82 2.83 13.58 2.65
CA VAL A 82 2.46 14.64 3.58
C VAL A 82 3.31 14.61 4.85
N ASP A 83 3.44 15.74 5.54
CA ASP A 83 4.23 15.87 6.76
C ASP A 83 3.73 14.97 7.92
N SER A 84 2.44 14.56 7.89
CA SER A 84 1.85 13.56 8.79
C SER A 84 1.94 12.11 8.27
N GLY A 85 2.50 11.90 7.08
CA GLY A 85 2.58 10.58 6.43
C GLY A 85 3.40 9.59 7.24
N HIS A 86 2.99 8.32 7.24
CA HIS A 86 3.59 7.26 8.02
C HIS A 86 5.12 7.14 7.85
N PRO A 87 5.68 7.21 6.62
CA PRO A 87 7.13 7.18 6.40
C PRO A 87 7.89 8.31 7.12
N ASN A 88 7.25 9.48 7.25
CA ASN A 88 7.89 10.63 7.88
C ASN A 88 7.86 10.57 9.41
N VAL A 89 6.78 10.04 10.03
CA VAL A 89 6.56 10.22 11.47
C VAL A 89 6.57 8.93 12.29
N HIS A 90 6.37 7.75 11.68
CA HIS A 90 6.15 6.50 12.43
C HIS A 90 7.07 5.34 12.05
N GLU A 91 8.03 5.51 11.15
CA GLU A 91 8.90 4.42 10.69
C GLU A 91 10.36 4.50 11.17
N ALA A 92 10.62 5.39 12.14
CA ALA A 92 11.95 5.50 12.80
C ALA A 92 13.14 5.63 11.83
N GLY A 93 12.96 6.34 10.72
CA GLY A 93 13.98 6.52 9.69
C GLY A 93 14.19 5.31 8.79
N ALA A 94 13.18 4.45 8.65
CA ALA A 94 13.30 3.26 7.81
C ALA A 94 13.56 3.61 6.34
N ILE A 95 12.90 4.64 5.82
CA ILE A 95 13.09 5.07 4.44
C ILE A 95 14.44 5.73 4.23
N GLU A 96 14.85 6.60 5.15
CA GLU A 96 16.16 7.25 5.10
C GLU A 96 17.31 6.22 5.18
N SER A 97 17.08 5.08 5.85
CA SER A 97 18.07 4.00 5.93
C SER A 97 18.33 3.31 4.59
N THR A 98 17.42 3.44 3.62
CA THR A 98 17.62 2.96 2.24
C THR A 98 18.40 3.98 1.38
N GLY A 99 18.65 5.18 1.92
CA GLY A 99 19.35 6.26 1.23
C GLY A 99 18.42 7.27 0.56
N HIS A 100 17.12 7.09 0.64
CA HIS A 100 16.12 7.98 0.03
C HIS A 100 15.62 9.02 1.02
N LYS A 101 15.38 10.22 0.51
CA LYS A 101 14.79 11.31 1.28
C LYS A 101 13.28 11.20 1.29
N VAL A 102 12.68 11.41 2.47
CA VAL A 102 11.26 11.73 2.58
C VAL A 102 11.07 13.22 2.33
N ILE A 103 10.33 13.55 1.27
CA ILE A 103 9.98 14.92 0.87
C ILE A 103 8.56 15.18 1.37
N THR A 104 8.40 16.15 2.24
CA THR A 104 7.09 16.40 2.87
C THR A 104 6.40 17.62 2.30
N LEU A 105 5.10 17.49 2.04
CA LEU A 105 4.18 18.57 1.73
C LEU A 105 3.20 18.77 2.90
N PRO A 106 2.54 19.93 3.01
CA PRO A 106 1.52 20.13 4.01
C PRO A 106 0.37 19.12 3.88
N HIS A 107 -0.25 18.75 4.99
CA HIS A 107 -1.42 17.90 4.98
C HIS A 107 -2.73 18.67 5.22
N HIS A 108 -3.84 18.22 4.62
CA HIS A 108 -5.19 18.68 4.88
C HIS A 108 -6.01 17.57 5.54
N ALA A 109 -6.04 17.56 6.88
CA ALA A 109 -6.61 16.46 7.67
C ALA A 109 -6.01 15.08 7.31
N GLY A 110 -4.69 15.04 7.09
CA GLY A 110 -3.93 13.85 6.72
C GLY A 110 -3.86 13.59 5.21
N LYS A 111 -4.60 14.32 4.38
CA LYS A 111 -4.62 14.16 2.94
C LYS A 111 -3.59 15.03 2.23
N LEU A 112 -3.04 14.51 1.14
CA LEU A 112 -2.27 15.25 0.14
C LEU A 112 -3.25 16.01 -0.77
N ASP A 113 -2.92 17.25 -1.07
CA ASP A 113 -3.61 18.05 -2.09
C ASP A 113 -2.88 17.96 -3.42
N ALA A 114 -3.62 17.66 -4.49
CA ALA A 114 -3.04 17.47 -5.82
C ALA A 114 -2.52 18.78 -6.44
N ALA A 115 -3.12 19.92 -6.11
CA ALA A 115 -2.62 21.22 -6.59
C ALA A 115 -1.31 21.60 -5.91
N GLU A 116 -1.17 21.34 -4.60
CA GLU A 116 0.09 21.55 -3.88
C GLU A 116 1.20 20.62 -4.38
N LEU A 117 0.86 19.37 -4.76
CA LEU A 117 1.81 18.46 -5.42
C LEU A 117 2.27 19.01 -6.76
N ASP A 118 1.34 19.50 -7.58
CA ASP A 118 1.65 20.11 -8.88
C ASP A 118 2.54 21.34 -8.75
N ASP A 119 2.18 22.25 -7.84
CA ASP A 119 2.93 23.47 -7.54
C ASP A 119 4.34 23.17 -7.03
N TYR A 120 4.49 22.16 -6.16
CA TYR A 120 5.79 21.70 -5.68
C TYR A 120 6.67 21.23 -6.85
N CYS A 121 6.15 20.34 -7.69
CA CYS A 121 6.88 19.83 -8.84
C CYS A 121 7.22 20.94 -9.84
N ALA A 122 6.27 21.81 -10.15
CA ALA A 122 6.49 22.95 -11.03
C ALA A 122 7.60 23.89 -10.50
N THR A 123 7.58 24.18 -9.20
CA THR A 123 8.60 25.00 -8.54
C THR A 123 9.96 24.32 -8.56
N PHE A 124 10.00 23.03 -8.27
CA PHE A 124 11.23 22.23 -8.29
C PHE A 124 11.91 22.29 -9.66
N TYR A 125 11.17 22.00 -10.75
CA TYR A 125 11.74 21.97 -12.09
C TYR A 125 11.99 23.35 -12.69
N ALA A 126 11.42 24.42 -12.13
CA ALA A 126 11.71 25.79 -12.52
C ALA A 126 12.99 26.36 -11.87
N ASP A 127 13.52 25.70 -10.84
CA ASP A 127 14.79 26.10 -10.22
C ASP A 127 15.98 25.70 -11.11
N ASP A 128 16.80 26.65 -11.50
CA ASP A 128 18.00 26.40 -12.31
C ASP A 128 19.02 25.46 -11.65
N ASN A 129 18.92 25.27 -10.34
CA ASN A 129 19.79 24.40 -9.55
C ASN A 129 19.13 23.07 -9.14
N HIS A 130 17.95 22.72 -9.69
CA HIS A 130 17.24 21.49 -9.28
C HIS A 130 18.07 20.22 -9.46
N GLU A 131 19.03 20.20 -10.40
CA GLU A 131 19.95 19.08 -10.59
C GLU A 131 20.86 18.79 -9.38
N HIS A 132 20.98 19.73 -8.42
CA HIS A 132 21.70 19.57 -7.17
C HIS A 132 20.79 19.14 -6.01
N MET A 133 19.49 19.02 -6.23
CA MET A 133 18.50 18.66 -5.22
C MET A 133 18.07 17.20 -5.37
N VAL A 134 17.41 16.66 -4.33
CA VAL A 134 16.78 15.34 -4.43
C VAL A 134 15.53 15.46 -5.28
N PHE A 135 15.45 14.66 -6.34
CA PHE A 135 14.32 14.67 -7.27
C PHE A 135 13.08 14.02 -6.62
N PRO A 136 11.87 14.56 -6.83
CA PRO A 136 10.65 13.83 -6.52
C PRO A 136 10.49 12.64 -7.47
N GLY A 137 10.44 11.42 -6.94
CA GLY A 137 10.44 10.20 -7.76
C GLY A 137 9.25 9.27 -7.54
N LEU A 138 8.56 9.39 -6.40
CA LEU A 138 7.41 8.57 -6.04
C LEU A 138 6.47 9.39 -5.17
N VAL A 139 5.17 9.26 -5.36
CA VAL A 139 4.16 9.81 -4.43
C VAL A 139 3.64 8.70 -3.53
N TYR A 140 3.67 8.94 -2.23
CA TYR A 140 3.13 8.03 -1.21
C TYR A 140 1.95 8.68 -0.49
N ILE A 141 0.87 7.93 -0.33
CA ILE A 141 -0.28 8.31 0.51
C ILE A 141 -0.74 7.13 1.37
N SER A 142 -1.18 7.41 2.60
CA SER A 142 -1.91 6.44 3.42
C SER A 142 -3.41 6.51 3.13
N HIS A 143 -4.08 5.35 3.01
CA HIS A 143 -5.52 5.30 2.75
C HIS A 143 -6.22 4.16 3.50
N PRO A 144 -7.07 4.43 4.51
CA PRO A 144 -7.31 5.73 5.17
C PRO A 144 -6.05 6.38 5.73
N THR A 145 -6.10 7.72 5.87
CA THR A 145 -4.97 8.48 6.40
C THR A 145 -4.77 8.21 7.91
N GLU A 146 -3.67 8.66 8.47
CA GLU A 146 -3.35 8.60 9.90
C GLU A 146 -4.40 9.31 10.78
N TYR A 147 -5.15 10.26 10.19
CA TYR A 147 -6.26 10.97 10.83
C TYR A 147 -7.62 10.27 10.65
N GLY A 148 -7.65 9.12 9.96
CA GLY A 148 -8.87 8.38 9.67
C GLY A 148 -9.74 9.00 8.57
N THR A 149 -9.24 9.99 7.86
CA THR A 149 -9.91 10.55 6.67
C THR A 149 -9.73 9.62 5.47
N ILE A 150 -10.65 9.69 4.53
CA ILE A 150 -10.73 8.81 3.37
C ILE A 150 -10.67 9.65 2.11
N TYR A 151 -9.79 9.29 1.17
CA TYR A 151 -9.83 9.87 -0.16
C TYR A 151 -11.04 9.31 -0.93
N GLY A 152 -11.81 10.18 -1.55
CA GLY A 152 -12.81 9.76 -2.53
C GLY A 152 -12.14 9.35 -3.85
N LYS A 153 -12.88 8.61 -4.70
CA LYS A 153 -12.37 8.17 -6.01
C LYS A 153 -11.83 9.34 -6.84
N ALA A 154 -12.59 10.42 -6.94
CA ALA A 154 -12.17 11.61 -7.71
C ALA A 154 -10.91 12.27 -7.14
N GLU A 155 -10.70 12.27 -5.81
CA GLU A 155 -9.47 12.80 -5.19
C GLU A 155 -8.27 11.92 -5.57
N LEU A 156 -8.43 10.58 -5.51
CA LEU A 156 -7.36 9.63 -5.90
C LEU A 156 -7.02 9.76 -7.39
N GLU A 157 -8.02 9.87 -8.27
CA GLU A 157 -7.81 10.07 -9.71
C GLU A 157 -6.99 11.33 -9.98
N VAL A 158 -7.33 12.45 -9.39
CA VAL A 158 -6.60 13.72 -9.58
C VAL A 158 -5.17 13.63 -9.02
N ILE A 159 -4.95 12.99 -7.87
CA ILE A 159 -3.60 12.78 -7.32
C ILE A 159 -2.78 11.87 -8.24
N ALA A 160 -3.36 10.76 -8.72
CA ALA A 160 -2.69 9.83 -9.63
C ALA A 160 -2.32 10.51 -10.96
N GLU A 161 -3.26 11.24 -11.58
CA GLU A 161 -3.01 11.99 -12.81
C GLU A 161 -1.89 13.03 -12.62
N THR A 162 -1.89 13.72 -11.48
CA THR A 162 -0.85 14.71 -11.17
C THR A 162 0.51 14.05 -10.98
N ALA A 163 0.59 12.97 -10.20
CA ALA A 163 1.82 12.21 -10.03
C ALA A 163 2.37 11.71 -11.38
N HIS A 164 1.52 11.07 -12.18
CA HIS A 164 1.90 10.52 -13.49
C HIS A 164 2.33 11.60 -14.49
N ARG A 165 1.70 12.78 -14.47
CA ARG A 165 2.11 13.93 -15.32
C ARG A 165 3.53 14.36 -15.02
N HIS A 166 3.97 14.23 -13.79
CA HIS A 166 5.35 14.50 -13.36
C HIS A 166 6.27 13.27 -13.41
N GLY A 167 5.81 12.16 -14.00
CA GLY A 167 6.60 10.94 -14.16
C GLY A 167 6.77 10.11 -12.89
N MET A 168 5.99 10.40 -11.84
CA MET A 168 6.03 9.68 -10.56
C MET A 168 4.93 8.63 -10.49
N PRO A 169 5.23 7.39 -10.08
CA PRO A 169 4.19 6.45 -9.69
C PRO A 169 3.51 6.89 -8.39
N LEU A 170 2.27 6.43 -8.17
CA LEU A 170 1.54 6.57 -6.92
C LEU A 170 1.58 5.26 -6.13
N PHE A 171 2.06 5.31 -4.90
CA PHE A 171 2.02 4.21 -3.95
C PHE A 171 1.01 4.50 -2.84
N VAL A 172 0.05 3.60 -2.66
CA VAL A 172 -1.00 3.71 -1.63
C VAL A 172 -0.73 2.71 -0.52
N ASP A 173 -0.39 3.21 0.66
CA ASP A 173 -0.35 2.42 1.88
C ASP A 173 -1.78 2.19 2.38
N GLY A 174 -2.28 0.99 2.14
CA GLY A 174 -3.62 0.56 2.51
C GLY A 174 -3.67 -0.21 3.83
N ALA A 175 -2.79 0.07 4.80
CA ALA A 175 -2.73 -0.62 6.10
C ALA A 175 -4.11 -0.78 6.77
N ARG A 176 -5.03 0.16 6.52
CA ARG A 176 -6.41 0.16 7.02
C ARG A 176 -7.45 0.19 5.89
N LEU A 177 -7.09 -0.26 4.69
CA LEU A 177 -7.98 -0.22 3.53
C LEU A 177 -9.32 -0.92 3.80
N GLY A 178 -9.31 -2.05 4.50
CA GLY A 178 -10.52 -2.78 4.87
C GLY A 178 -11.52 -1.94 5.68
N TYR A 179 -11.06 -1.06 6.56
CA TYR A 179 -11.92 -0.11 7.28
C TYR A 179 -12.47 0.95 6.32
N GLY A 180 -11.63 1.49 5.44
CA GLY A 180 -12.03 2.47 4.43
C GLY A 180 -13.16 1.95 3.54
N LEU A 181 -13.05 0.72 3.05
CA LEU A 181 -14.05 0.08 2.19
C LEU A 181 -15.40 -0.16 2.88
N THR A 182 -15.44 -0.19 4.22
CA THR A 182 -16.69 -0.37 4.99
C THR A 182 -17.28 0.93 5.51
N ALA A 183 -16.61 2.05 5.33
CA ALA A 183 -17.10 3.33 5.80
C ALA A 183 -18.34 3.77 5.01
N ALA A 184 -19.37 4.24 5.73
CA ALA A 184 -20.63 4.64 5.12
C ALA A 184 -20.47 5.85 4.19
N GLY A 185 -21.02 5.76 2.98
CA GLY A 185 -21.03 6.85 2.01
C GLY A 185 -19.74 7.02 1.22
N THR A 186 -18.81 6.07 1.31
CA THR A 186 -17.60 6.08 0.49
C THR A 186 -17.78 5.18 -0.73
N ASP A 187 -17.65 5.76 -1.92
CA ASP A 187 -17.51 5.02 -3.17
C ASP A 187 -16.00 4.81 -3.40
N VAL A 188 -15.39 3.99 -2.53
CA VAL A 188 -13.96 3.67 -2.63
C VAL A 188 -13.81 2.32 -3.31
N THR A 189 -14.24 2.25 -4.56
CA THR A 189 -13.69 1.24 -5.46
C THR A 189 -12.38 1.79 -5.99
N VAL A 190 -11.28 1.46 -5.32
CA VAL A 190 -9.96 1.76 -5.84
C VAL A 190 -9.73 0.81 -7.00
N ASP A 191 -9.96 1.27 -8.21
CA ASP A 191 -9.49 0.56 -9.39
C ASP A 191 -8.00 0.82 -9.54
N ALA A 192 -7.20 0.01 -8.84
CA ALA A 192 -5.75 0.11 -8.87
C ALA A 192 -5.18 -0.01 -10.29
N ARG A 193 -5.91 -0.65 -11.20
CA ARG A 193 -5.51 -0.85 -12.59
C ARG A 193 -5.61 0.46 -13.38
N ASP A 194 -6.73 1.18 -13.24
CA ASP A 194 -6.93 2.44 -13.95
C ASP A 194 -6.02 3.55 -13.43
N LEU A 195 -5.62 3.47 -12.17
CA LEU A 195 -4.78 4.47 -11.52
C LEU A 195 -3.27 4.16 -11.56
N GLY A 196 -2.86 2.96 -12.01
CA GLY A 196 -1.45 2.56 -12.02
C GLY A 196 -0.81 2.57 -10.63
N ILE A 197 -1.57 2.14 -9.61
CA ILE A 197 -1.21 2.26 -8.20
C ILE A 197 -0.61 0.95 -7.69
N GLY A 198 0.52 1.03 -6.97
CA GLY A 198 0.95 -0.01 -6.04
C GLY A 198 0.19 0.14 -4.71
N ILE A 199 -0.40 -0.94 -4.20
CA ILE A 199 -1.19 -0.90 -2.95
C ILE A 199 -0.58 -1.86 -1.93
N ASP A 200 -0.27 -1.35 -0.73
CA ASP A 200 -0.09 -2.17 0.46
C ASP A 200 -1.47 -2.46 1.07
N LEU A 201 -1.83 -3.73 1.18
CA LEU A 201 -3.10 -4.16 1.77
C LEU A 201 -3.00 -4.44 3.29
N GLY A 202 -1.87 -4.17 3.92
CA GLY A 202 -1.64 -4.15 5.36
C GLY A 202 -2.44 -5.12 6.24
N VAL A 203 -2.50 -4.82 7.53
CA VAL A 203 -3.13 -5.64 8.59
C VAL A 203 -4.66 -5.79 8.44
N GLY A 204 -5.29 -5.03 7.55
CA GLY A 204 -6.75 -5.02 7.34
C GLY A 204 -7.33 -6.18 6.52
N LEU A 205 -6.53 -7.19 6.15
CA LEU A 205 -6.98 -8.30 5.30
C LEU A 205 -8.15 -9.10 5.87
N GLU A 206 -8.27 -9.22 7.18
CA GLU A 206 -9.44 -9.87 7.80
C GLU A 206 -10.74 -9.12 7.49
N GLN A 207 -10.69 -7.78 7.52
CA GLN A 207 -11.86 -6.95 7.24
C GLN A 207 -12.13 -6.88 5.74
N LEU A 208 -11.09 -6.80 4.91
CA LEU A 208 -11.22 -6.90 3.47
C LEU A 208 -11.82 -8.26 3.08
N ALA A 209 -11.32 -9.36 3.65
CA ALA A 209 -11.87 -10.69 3.44
C ALA A 209 -13.33 -10.80 3.89
N ARG A 210 -13.72 -10.22 5.04
CA ARG A 210 -15.12 -10.18 5.51
C ARG A 210 -16.01 -9.32 4.61
N HIS A 211 -15.50 -8.17 4.16
CA HIS A 211 -16.25 -7.29 3.27
C HIS A 211 -16.43 -7.91 1.88
N LEU A 212 -15.40 -8.50 1.33
CA LEU A 212 -15.46 -9.24 0.06
C LEU A 212 -16.35 -10.48 0.17
N ALA A 213 -16.34 -11.19 1.31
CA ALA A 213 -17.26 -12.29 1.58
C ALA A 213 -18.73 -11.85 1.68
N GLN A 214 -19.00 -10.61 2.08
CA GLN A 214 -20.35 -10.03 2.11
C GLN A 214 -20.83 -9.55 0.75
N LYS A 215 -19.93 -9.05 -0.11
CA LYS A 215 -20.27 -8.64 -1.50
C LYS A 215 -20.39 -9.82 -2.47
N VAL A 216 -19.62 -10.88 -2.22
CA VAL A 216 -19.76 -12.11 -2.96
C VAL A 216 -20.68 -13.00 -2.12
N GLU A 217 -21.93 -13.21 -2.56
CA GLU A 217 -22.80 -14.29 -2.09
C GLU A 217 -22.15 -15.65 -2.36
N CYS A 218 -20.98 -15.88 -1.84
CA CYS A 218 -20.23 -17.09 -2.05
C CYS A 218 -19.93 -17.73 -0.69
N ARG A 219 -20.56 -18.85 -0.50
CA ARG A 219 -20.35 -19.83 0.56
C ARG A 219 -18.90 -19.86 1.03
N THR A 220 -18.72 -19.40 2.28
CA THR A 220 -17.69 -19.82 3.23
C THR A 220 -16.44 -20.47 2.64
N GLN A 221 -15.52 -19.68 2.13
CA GLN A 221 -14.12 -20.04 2.14
C GLN A 221 -13.34 -18.81 2.60
N VAL A 222 -12.99 -18.83 3.88
CA VAL A 222 -12.03 -17.91 4.47
C VAL A 222 -10.79 -17.89 3.59
N VAL A 223 -10.34 -16.71 3.19
CA VAL A 223 -9.02 -16.56 2.56
C VAL A 223 -8.02 -17.04 3.59
N ASP A 224 -7.46 -18.19 3.32
CA ASP A 224 -6.56 -18.89 4.22
C ASP A 224 -5.16 -18.28 4.09
N LEU A 225 -4.90 -17.27 4.89
CA LEU A 225 -3.58 -16.65 5.04
C LEU A 225 -2.76 -17.41 6.09
N GLY A 226 -2.83 -18.75 6.04
CA GLY A 226 -2.10 -19.61 6.95
C GLY A 226 -0.59 -19.41 6.86
N SER A 227 -0.07 -18.64 7.74
CA SER A 227 1.29 -18.49 8.25
C SER A 227 1.73 -17.03 8.50
N ILE A 228 0.79 -16.13 8.71
CA ILE A 228 1.15 -14.73 8.90
C ILE A 228 0.86 -14.35 10.36
N GLY A 229 1.91 -14.36 11.15
CA GLY A 229 1.90 -13.71 12.47
C GLY A 229 1.68 -12.20 12.32
N SER A 230 1.18 -11.57 13.39
CA SER A 230 0.88 -10.15 13.47
C SER A 230 1.92 -9.27 12.78
N GLY A 231 1.53 -8.50 11.79
CA GLY A 231 2.36 -7.43 11.23
C GLY A 231 2.83 -7.59 9.79
N HIS A 232 2.13 -8.35 8.95
CA HIS A 232 2.53 -8.52 7.55
C HIS A 232 1.79 -7.55 6.62
N GLY A 233 2.54 -6.84 5.78
CA GLY A 233 2.04 -6.09 4.65
C GLY A 233 1.94 -6.95 3.39
N MET A 234 1.09 -6.58 2.47
CA MET A 234 0.97 -7.20 1.16
C MET A 234 0.95 -6.12 0.10
N LEU A 235 1.73 -6.31 -0.93
CA LEU A 235 1.82 -5.40 -2.07
C LEU A 235 1.06 -5.97 -3.27
N LEU A 236 0.20 -5.16 -3.88
CA LEU A 236 -0.36 -5.40 -5.20
C LEU A 236 0.24 -4.38 -6.16
N SER A 237 0.91 -4.83 -7.21
CA SER A 237 1.36 -3.98 -8.30
C SER A 237 0.64 -4.36 -9.60
N GLY A 238 0.08 -3.39 -10.29
CA GLY A 238 -0.41 -3.56 -11.65
C GLY A 238 0.73 -3.37 -12.66
N GLU A 239 0.54 -3.81 -13.90
CA GLU A 239 1.53 -3.59 -14.95
C GLU A 239 1.88 -2.10 -15.06
N CYS A 240 3.16 -1.80 -14.81
CA CYS A 240 3.71 -0.47 -15.08
C CYS A 240 3.77 -0.28 -16.60
N PRO A 241 3.24 0.81 -17.17
CA PRO A 241 3.40 1.07 -18.59
C PRO A 241 4.89 1.21 -18.91
N THR A 242 5.47 0.19 -19.46
CA THR A 242 6.66 0.09 -20.35
C THR A 242 7.96 0.85 -20.04
N ALA A 243 8.09 1.68 -19.03
CA ALA A 243 9.30 2.48 -18.79
C ALA A 243 10.21 1.98 -17.65
N VAL A 244 9.68 1.31 -16.63
CA VAL A 244 10.45 0.91 -15.45
C VAL A 244 11.06 -0.50 -15.58
N CYS A 245 10.48 -1.38 -16.39
CA CYS A 245 11.02 -2.74 -16.63
C CYS A 245 12.31 -2.81 -17.47
N ARG A 246 12.87 -1.70 -17.95
CA ARG A 246 14.07 -1.70 -18.81
C ARG A 246 15.38 -1.32 -18.13
N ARG A 247 15.42 -1.19 -16.80
CA ARG A 247 16.67 -0.84 -16.09
C ARG A 247 17.22 -1.90 -15.14
N ALA A 248 16.72 -3.13 -15.18
CA ALA A 248 17.36 -4.27 -14.57
C ALA A 248 17.97 -5.14 -15.68
N GLY A 249 19.14 -4.73 -16.14
CA GLY A 249 19.99 -5.45 -17.08
C GLY A 249 21.42 -5.07 -16.83
#